data_d17c052b05a75430becadf98f0ecfbd3
#
_entry.id   d17c052b05a75430becadf98f0ecfbd3
#
_cell.length_a   1.000
_cell.length_b   1.000
_cell.length_c   1.000
_cell.angle_alpha   90.00
_cell.angle_beta   90.00
_cell.angle_gamma   90.00
#
_symmetry.space_group_name_H-M   'P 1'
#
loop_
_entity.id
_entity.type
_entity.pdbx_description
1 polymer ?
#
loop_
_entity_poly.entity_id
_entity_poly.type
_entity_poly.pdbx_seq_one_letter_code
_entity_poly.pdbx_strand_id
1 'polypeptide(L)'
;MNNLILRKICLLNEVDTSIKLLKKGMGDLQDISGKNDFYHAPILMLSSGYERLIKCLLCLALMDDNMNFKEQPFETLERKGHNLDYLLDRLLSICEQKNYSSKFPAAKKDLDFLSKDEYLRKIISLLSNFAQGGRYYNLDMVLEGTSRYDDPIEGWNRIESTILKSRKDLSEKINNNDLDNIFKEINRELIINLEKFARALTRLFTLADFGSFAKQVSPLVYDYLMLMDTELGTKKY
;
A
#
# COMPACT_ATOMS: atom_id res chain seq x y z
N MET A 1 -13.41 -3.69 31.34
CA MET A 1 -12.85 -2.59 30.51
C MET A 1 -13.97 -2.05 29.62
N ASN A 2 -14.15 -0.74 29.52
CA ASN A 2 -15.23 -0.20 28.68
C ASN A 2 -14.97 -0.61 27.22
N ASN A 3 -15.96 -1.17 26.56
CA ASN A 3 -15.86 -1.69 25.18
C ASN A 3 -15.32 -0.62 24.21
N LEU A 4 -15.66 0.64 24.41
CA LEU A 4 -15.18 1.76 23.61
C LEU A 4 -13.66 1.94 23.70
N ILE A 5 -13.09 1.87 24.93
CA ILE A 5 -11.64 2.00 25.13
C ILE A 5 -10.91 0.85 24.46
N LEU A 6 -11.39 -0.37 24.62
CA LEU A 6 -10.79 -1.55 23.96
C LEU A 6 -10.78 -1.42 22.44
N ARG A 7 -11.89 -0.98 21.84
CA ARG A 7 -11.99 -0.79 20.38
C ARG A 7 -11.01 0.28 19.87
N LYS A 8 -10.84 1.38 20.62
CA LYS A 8 -9.84 2.41 20.30
C LYS A 8 -8.42 1.83 20.35
N ILE A 9 -8.08 1.09 21.40
CA ILE A 9 -6.77 0.44 21.53
C ILE A 9 -6.53 -0.55 20.39
N CYS A 10 -7.52 -1.37 20.03
CA CYS A 10 -7.40 -2.30 18.90
C CYS A 10 -7.12 -1.55 17.59
N LEU A 11 -7.80 -0.44 17.31
CA LEU A 11 -7.57 0.32 16.09
C LEU A 11 -6.19 0.99 16.08
N LEU A 12 -5.71 1.51 17.22
CA LEU A 12 -4.34 2.02 17.36
C LEU A 12 -3.30 0.93 17.05
N ASN A 13 -3.49 -0.28 17.60
CA ASN A 13 -2.60 -1.41 17.37
C ASN A 13 -2.60 -1.85 15.89
N GLU A 14 -3.75 -1.82 15.22
CA GLU A 14 -3.83 -2.13 13.78
C GLU A 14 -3.10 -1.10 12.93
N VAL A 15 -3.22 0.20 13.23
CA VAL A 15 -2.47 1.25 12.53
C VAL A 15 -0.97 1.08 12.75
N ASP A 16 -0.52 0.91 13.99
CA ASP A 16 0.90 0.69 14.33
C ASP A 16 1.45 -0.55 13.62
N THR A 17 0.70 -1.65 13.64
CA THR A 17 1.06 -2.89 12.92
C THR A 17 1.18 -2.64 11.41
N SER A 18 0.24 -1.90 10.80
CA SER A 18 0.30 -1.60 9.37
C SER A 18 1.57 -0.83 9.00
N ILE A 19 1.94 0.19 9.78
CA ILE A 19 3.16 0.99 9.56
C ILE A 19 4.43 0.14 9.70
N LYS A 20 4.49 -0.75 10.69
CA LYS A 20 5.61 -1.68 10.87
C LYS A 20 5.76 -2.65 9.69
N LEU A 21 4.63 -3.17 9.20
CA LEU A 21 4.62 -4.04 8.02
C LEU A 21 5.09 -3.30 6.76
N LEU A 22 4.62 -2.07 6.53
CA LEU A 22 5.08 -1.26 5.41
C LEU A 22 6.58 -0.98 5.46
N LYS A 23 7.10 -0.56 6.63
CA LYS A 23 8.55 -0.34 6.83
C LYS A 23 9.33 -1.62 6.56
N LYS A 24 8.90 -2.74 7.14
CA LYS A 24 9.58 -4.04 6.92
C LYS A 24 9.55 -4.44 5.45
N GLY A 25 8.40 -4.32 4.78
CA GLY A 25 8.29 -4.66 3.36
C GLY A 25 9.14 -3.77 2.46
N MET A 26 9.24 -2.46 2.75
CA MET A 26 10.12 -1.56 2.01
C MET A 26 11.61 -1.87 2.28
N GLY A 27 11.98 -2.23 3.51
CA GLY A 27 13.34 -2.67 3.84
C GLY A 27 13.72 -3.94 3.10
N ASP A 28 12.86 -4.96 3.14
CA ASP A 28 13.09 -6.21 2.40
C ASP A 28 13.21 -5.96 0.89
N LEU A 29 12.42 -5.01 0.36
CA LEU A 29 12.49 -4.63 -1.05
C LEU A 29 13.83 -3.94 -1.40
N GLN A 30 14.38 -3.13 -0.49
CA GLN A 30 15.68 -2.50 -0.68
C GLN A 30 16.83 -3.51 -0.77
N ASP A 31 16.66 -4.70 -0.15
CA ASP A 31 17.64 -5.77 -0.12
C ASP A 31 17.52 -6.73 -1.33
N ILE A 32 16.51 -6.57 -2.20
CA ILE A 32 16.39 -7.34 -3.44
C ILE A 32 17.55 -7.00 -4.38
N SER A 33 18.18 -8.04 -4.94
CA SER A 33 19.35 -7.93 -5.80
C SER A 33 19.49 -9.19 -6.67
N GLY A 34 20.47 -9.23 -7.57
CA GLY A 34 20.75 -10.43 -8.36
C GLY A 34 21.16 -11.66 -7.52
N LYS A 35 21.51 -11.46 -6.24
CA LYS A 35 21.84 -12.54 -5.29
C LYS A 35 20.70 -12.85 -4.30
N ASN A 36 19.72 -11.97 -4.19
CA ASN A 36 18.55 -12.12 -3.34
C ASN A 36 17.30 -11.77 -4.15
N ASP A 37 16.65 -12.77 -4.68
CA ASP A 37 15.42 -12.68 -5.48
C ASP A 37 14.16 -13.10 -4.71
N PHE A 38 14.21 -13.08 -3.37
CA PHE A 38 13.11 -13.52 -2.52
C PHE A 38 12.00 -12.46 -2.40
N TYR A 39 11.29 -12.21 -3.50
CA TYR A 39 10.20 -11.24 -3.59
C TYR A 39 8.98 -11.55 -2.73
N HIS A 40 8.80 -12.81 -2.31
CA HIS A 40 7.64 -13.22 -1.53
C HIS A 40 7.51 -12.43 -0.22
N ALA A 41 8.63 -12.20 0.49
CA ALA A 41 8.63 -11.50 1.77
C ALA A 41 8.18 -10.04 1.65
N PRO A 42 8.80 -9.19 0.81
CA PRO A 42 8.33 -7.80 0.66
C PRO A 42 6.89 -7.70 0.15
N ILE A 43 6.46 -8.54 -0.81
CA ILE A 43 5.08 -8.53 -1.31
C ILE A 43 4.10 -8.86 -0.17
N LEU A 44 4.40 -9.88 0.66
CA LEU A 44 3.56 -10.26 1.81
C LEU A 44 3.42 -9.12 2.82
N MET A 45 4.54 -8.48 3.19
CA MET A 45 4.54 -7.38 4.16
C MET A 45 3.80 -6.16 3.62
N LEU A 46 4.06 -5.77 2.37
CA LEU A 46 3.42 -4.62 1.73
C LEU A 46 1.92 -4.84 1.53
N SER A 47 1.51 -6.01 1.03
CA SER A 47 0.08 -6.31 0.84
C SER A 47 -0.67 -6.29 2.16
N SER A 48 -0.16 -6.94 3.21
CA SER A 48 -0.75 -6.91 4.55
C SER A 48 -0.76 -5.51 5.16
N GLY A 49 0.32 -4.74 4.99
CA GLY A 49 0.44 -3.39 5.53
C GLY A 49 -0.57 -2.43 4.92
N TYR A 50 -0.65 -2.38 3.59
CA TYR A 50 -1.61 -1.50 2.90
C TYR A 50 -3.06 -1.93 3.12
N GLU A 51 -3.36 -3.23 3.10
CA GLU A 51 -4.70 -3.74 3.41
C GLU A 51 -5.18 -3.24 4.77
N ARG A 52 -4.37 -3.42 5.83
CA ARG A 52 -4.68 -2.99 7.19
C ARG A 52 -4.84 -1.48 7.28
N LEU A 53 -3.94 -0.71 6.65
CA LEU A 53 -3.99 0.75 6.67
C LEU A 53 -5.28 1.27 6.03
N ILE A 54 -5.66 0.75 4.86
CA ILE A 54 -6.90 1.14 4.17
C ILE A 54 -8.13 0.73 5.00
N LYS A 55 -8.15 -0.46 5.59
CA LYS A 55 -9.23 -0.89 6.50
C LYS A 55 -9.37 0.01 7.73
N CYS A 56 -8.25 0.42 8.34
CA CYS A 56 -8.27 1.38 9.45
C CYS A 56 -8.86 2.73 9.02
N LEU A 57 -8.50 3.22 7.84
CA LEU A 57 -9.06 4.46 7.28
C LEU A 57 -10.57 4.34 7.00
N LEU A 58 -11.01 3.21 6.44
CA LEU A 58 -12.45 2.94 6.23
C LEU A 58 -13.21 2.90 7.56
N CYS A 59 -12.65 2.27 8.59
CA CYS A 59 -13.23 2.30 9.93
C CYS A 59 -13.35 3.73 10.45
N LEU A 60 -12.27 4.52 10.39
CA LEU A 60 -12.27 5.91 10.84
C LEU A 60 -13.24 6.80 10.06
N ALA A 61 -13.38 6.57 8.76
CA ALA A 61 -14.24 7.35 7.90
C ALA A 61 -15.74 7.14 8.15
N LEU A 62 -16.13 5.95 8.62
CA LEU A 62 -17.52 5.48 8.71
C LEU A 62 -18.03 5.31 10.15
N MET A 63 -17.17 5.40 11.16
CA MET A 63 -17.58 5.34 12.56
C MET A 63 -17.96 6.71 13.11
N ASP A 64 -18.83 6.72 14.12
CA ASP A 64 -19.12 7.89 14.95
C ASP A 64 -18.14 7.99 16.16
N ASP A 65 -18.31 9.04 16.99
CA ASP A 65 -17.46 9.25 18.18
C ASP A 65 -17.56 8.13 19.23
N ASN A 66 -18.64 7.33 19.19
CA ASN A 66 -18.82 6.15 20.05
C ASN A 66 -18.34 4.86 19.37
N MET A 67 -17.65 4.98 18.22
CA MET A 67 -17.18 3.87 17.39
C MET A 67 -18.30 2.96 16.87
N ASN A 68 -19.50 3.47 16.68
CA ASN A 68 -20.55 2.74 15.97
C ASN A 68 -20.44 3.03 14.48
N PHE A 69 -20.63 2.00 13.67
CA PHE A 69 -20.60 2.13 12.23
C PHE A 69 -21.99 2.45 11.68
N LYS A 70 -22.06 3.46 10.81
CA LYS A 70 -23.28 3.79 10.05
C LYS A 70 -23.58 2.76 8.99
N GLU A 71 -22.53 2.18 8.42
CA GLU A 71 -22.58 1.08 7.46
C GLU A 71 -21.34 0.19 7.63
N GLN A 72 -21.37 -1.01 7.06
CA GLN A 72 -20.23 -1.93 7.11
C GLN A 72 -19.03 -1.31 6.38
N PRO A 73 -17.88 -1.12 7.05
CA PRO A 73 -16.70 -0.47 6.46
C PRO A 73 -16.14 -1.22 5.24
N PHE A 74 -16.14 -2.54 5.30
CA PHE A 74 -15.68 -3.43 4.21
C PHE A 74 -16.40 -4.78 4.32
N GLU A 75 -16.49 -5.50 3.21
CA GLU A 75 -17.06 -6.84 3.20
C GLU A 75 -16.19 -7.81 4.01
N THR A 76 -16.84 -8.78 4.67
CA THR A 76 -16.14 -9.81 5.44
C THR A 76 -15.34 -10.75 4.54
N LEU A 77 -14.42 -11.50 5.16
CA LEU A 77 -13.31 -12.26 4.61
C LEU A 77 -13.54 -13.09 3.34
N GLU A 78 -14.78 -13.54 3.09
CA GLU A 78 -15.04 -14.56 2.07
C GLU A 78 -15.06 -14.06 0.62
N ARG A 79 -15.18 -12.76 0.35
CA ARG A 79 -15.36 -12.27 -1.04
C ARG A 79 -14.41 -11.14 -1.46
N LYS A 80 -14.29 -10.07 -0.68
CA LYS A 80 -13.52 -8.88 -1.09
C LYS A 80 -12.67 -8.29 0.02
N GLY A 81 -12.66 -8.91 1.20
CA GLY A 81 -11.95 -8.38 2.37
C GLY A 81 -10.43 -8.27 2.21
N HIS A 82 -9.84 -8.96 1.26
CA HIS A 82 -8.41 -8.91 0.93
C HIS A 82 -8.13 -8.25 -0.43
N ASN A 83 -9.16 -7.74 -1.11
CA ASN A 83 -9.01 -7.06 -2.39
C ASN A 83 -8.65 -5.59 -2.17
N LEU A 84 -7.36 -5.24 -2.36
CA LEU A 84 -6.85 -3.88 -2.14
C LEU A 84 -7.44 -2.87 -3.13
N ASP A 85 -7.67 -3.28 -4.39
CA ASP A 85 -8.30 -2.42 -5.40
C ASP A 85 -9.70 -2.00 -4.93
N TYR A 86 -10.51 -2.98 -4.53
CA TYR A 86 -11.86 -2.72 -3.99
C TYR A 86 -11.83 -1.83 -2.74
N LEU A 87 -10.94 -2.12 -1.79
CA LEU A 87 -10.82 -1.36 -0.55
C LEU A 87 -10.40 0.09 -0.83
N LEU A 88 -9.45 0.29 -1.74
CA LEU A 88 -9.01 1.62 -2.14
C LEU A 88 -10.11 2.39 -2.86
N ASP A 89 -10.78 1.78 -3.84
CA ASP A 89 -11.86 2.44 -4.57
C ASP A 89 -13.02 2.86 -3.66
N ARG A 90 -13.35 2.01 -2.66
CA ARG A 90 -14.31 2.39 -1.62
C ARG A 90 -13.85 3.57 -0.78
N LEU A 91 -12.57 3.60 -0.37
CA LEU A 91 -12.00 4.74 0.36
C LEU A 91 -12.04 6.03 -0.47
N LEU A 92 -11.68 5.95 -1.75
CA LEU A 92 -11.72 7.08 -2.67
C LEU A 92 -13.14 7.64 -2.84
N SER A 93 -14.14 6.75 -2.99
CA SER A 93 -15.55 7.17 -3.05
C SER A 93 -15.99 7.94 -1.80
N ILE A 94 -15.56 7.52 -0.60
CA ILE A 94 -15.83 8.25 0.65
C ILE A 94 -15.13 9.61 0.66
N CYS A 95 -13.87 9.67 0.18
CA CYS A 95 -13.15 10.94 0.07
C CYS A 95 -13.84 11.93 -0.87
N GLU A 96 -14.40 11.45 -1.98
CA GLU A 96 -15.19 12.27 -2.91
C GLU A 96 -16.47 12.78 -2.27
N GLN A 97 -17.24 11.92 -1.59
CA GLN A 97 -18.45 12.31 -0.85
C GLN A 97 -18.18 13.36 0.22
N LYS A 98 -16.98 13.35 0.83
CA LYS A 98 -16.52 14.34 1.81
C LYS A 98 -15.86 15.58 1.18
N ASN A 99 -15.88 15.70 -0.14
CA ASN A 99 -15.25 16.80 -0.91
C ASN A 99 -13.76 16.99 -0.53
N TYR A 100 -13.03 15.90 -0.29
CA TYR A 100 -11.63 15.96 0.16
C TYR A 100 -10.73 16.72 -0.83
N SER A 101 -10.92 16.52 -2.13
CA SER A 101 -10.12 17.15 -3.20
C SER A 101 -10.17 18.69 -3.20
N SER A 102 -11.25 19.28 -2.68
CA SER A 102 -11.44 20.73 -2.64
C SER A 102 -10.83 21.41 -1.41
N LYS A 103 -10.42 20.64 -0.39
CA LYS A 103 -9.95 21.18 0.89
C LYS A 103 -8.55 21.78 0.80
N PHE A 104 -7.65 21.12 0.09
CA PHE A 104 -6.24 21.50 -0.03
C PHE A 104 -5.67 21.11 -1.40
N PRO A 105 -4.74 21.88 -1.99
CA PRO A 105 -4.09 21.51 -3.24
C PRO A 105 -3.39 20.15 -3.18
N ALA A 106 -2.78 19.80 -2.03
CA ALA A 106 -2.15 18.50 -1.82
C ALA A 106 -3.17 17.34 -1.84
N ALA A 107 -4.38 17.54 -1.28
CA ALA A 107 -5.44 16.54 -1.27
C ALA A 107 -5.88 16.15 -2.70
N LYS A 108 -6.00 17.16 -3.59
CA LYS A 108 -6.30 16.90 -4.99
C LYS A 108 -5.20 16.07 -5.67
N LYS A 109 -3.92 16.45 -5.47
CA LYS A 109 -2.78 15.70 -6.02
C LYS A 109 -2.75 14.27 -5.51
N ASP A 110 -2.98 14.06 -4.21
CA ASP A 110 -3.01 12.73 -3.60
C ASP A 110 -4.15 11.88 -4.18
N LEU A 111 -5.38 12.43 -4.33
CA LEU A 111 -6.50 11.70 -4.94
C LEU A 111 -6.28 11.39 -6.41
N ASP A 112 -5.75 12.36 -7.19
CA ASP A 112 -5.41 12.12 -8.59
C ASP A 112 -4.37 11.01 -8.73
N PHE A 113 -3.34 10.99 -7.88
CA PHE A 113 -2.35 9.93 -7.83
C PHE A 113 -2.97 8.58 -7.46
N LEU A 114 -3.76 8.49 -6.40
CA LEU A 114 -4.41 7.25 -5.96
C LEU A 114 -5.39 6.68 -6.99
N SER A 115 -6.08 7.54 -7.74
CA SER A 115 -7.14 7.13 -8.66
C SER A 115 -6.65 6.89 -10.10
N LYS A 116 -5.67 7.68 -10.58
CA LYS A 116 -5.34 7.77 -12.01
C LYS A 116 -3.94 7.31 -12.36
N ASP A 117 -3.03 7.15 -11.40
CA ASP A 117 -1.66 6.72 -11.70
C ASP A 117 -1.65 5.24 -12.08
N GLU A 118 -1.44 4.96 -13.37
CA GLU A 118 -1.48 3.60 -13.92
C GLU A 118 -0.40 2.70 -13.34
N TYR A 119 0.76 3.27 -13.01
CA TYR A 119 1.85 2.49 -12.46
C TYR A 119 1.55 2.06 -11.02
N LEU A 120 1.05 2.99 -10.19
CA LEU A 120 0.57 2.68 -8.86
C LEU A 120 -0.54 1.61 -8.90
N ARG A 121 -1.51 1.75 -9.82
CA ARG A 121 -2.61 0.79 -9.95
C ARG A 121 -2.11 -0.62 -10.30
N LYS A 122 -1.06 -0.77 -11.10
CA LYS A 122 -0.42 -2.07 -11.35
C LYS A 122 0.20 -2.66 -10.09
N ILE A 123 0.88 -1.83 -9.28
CA ILE A 123 1.44 -2.28 -7.98
C ILE A 123 0.30 -2.73 -7.05
N ILE A 124 -0.76 -1.94 -6.92
CA ILE A 124 -1.90 -2.27 -6.04
C ILE A 124 -2.57 -3.57 -6.50
N SER A 125 -2.79 -3.75 -7.80
CA SER A 125 -3.40 -4.95 -8.35
C SER A 125 -2.55 -6.21 -8.07
N LEU A 126 -1.22 -6.11 -8.18
CA LEU A 126 -0.31 -7.19 -7.80
C LEU A 126 -0.42 -7.52 -6.30
N LEU A 127 -0.37 -6.51 -5.42
CA LEU A 127 -0.50 -6.70 -3.98
C LEU A 127 -1.88 -7.28 -3.63
N SER A 128 -2.93 -6.84 -4.33
CA SER A 128 -4.30 -7.33 -4.20
C SER A 128 -4.42 -8.80 -4.58
N ASN A 129 -3.89 -9.18 -5.74
CA ASN A 129 -3.84 -10.57 -6.20
C ASN A 129 -3.12 -11.47 -5.18
N PHE A 130 -1.98 -11.02 -4.68
CA PHE A 130 -1.20 -11.74 -3.67
C PHE A 130 -1.98 -11.91 -2.36
N ALA A 131 -2.61 -10.86 -1.86
CA ALA A 131 -3.39 -10.87 -0.62
C ALA A 131 -4.59 -11.81 -0.71
N GLN A 132 -5.27 -11.88 -1.85
CA GLN A 132 -6.46 -12.70 -2.06
C GLN A 132 -6.15 -14.20 -2.17
N GLY A 133 -4.97 -14.58 -2.63
CA GLY A 133 -4.60 -15.99 -2.76
C GLY A 133 -3.40 -16.26 -3.66
N GLY A 134 -2.92 -15.28 -4.43
CA GLY A 134 -1.76 -15.45 -5.32
C GLY A 134 -0.50 -15.94 -4.61
N ARG A 135 -0.39 -15.72 -3.28
CA ARG A 135 0.68 -16.31 -2.44
C ARG A 135 0.72 -17.85 -2.45
N TYR A 136 -0.37 -18.49 -2.86
CA TYR A 136 -0.48 -19.96 -2.97
C TYR A 136 -0.44 -20.45 -4.42
N TYR A 137 -0.19 -19.56 -5.38
CA TYR A 137 -0.18 -19.87 -6.82
C TYR A 137 0.53 -21.17 -7.16
N ASN A 138 1.76 -21.36 -6.66
CA ASN A 138 2.53 -22.58 -6.93
C ASN A 138 1.89 -23.85 -6.33
N LEU A 139 1.23 -23.75 -5.18
CA LEU A 139 0.50 -24.87 -4.58
C LEU A 139 -0.76 -25.20 -5.38
N ASP A 140 -1.51 -24.19 -5.83
CA ASP A 140 -2.67 -24.39 -6.70
C ASP A 140 -2.25 -25.10 -8.00
N MET A 141 -1.14 -24.65 -8.62
CA MET A 141 -0.59 -25.28 -9.82
C MET A 141 -0.17 -26.74 -9.60
N VAL A 142 0.38 -27.07 -8.43
CA VAL A 142 0.75 -28.47 -8.09
C VAL A 142 -0.50 -29.32 -7.87
N LEU A 143 -1.52 -28.79 -7.21
CA LEU A 143 -2.70 -29.57 -6.82
C LEU A 143 -3.72 -29.71 -7.96
N GLU A 144 -3.95 -28.64 -8.73
CA GLU A 144 -5.05 -28.52 -9.67
C GLU A 144 -4.58 -28.30 -11.12
N GLY A 145 -3.28 -28.04 -11.35
CA GLY A 145 -2.72 -27.67 -12.65
C GLY A 145 -3.14 -26.28 -13.14
N THR A 146 -3.92 -25.54 -12.33
CA THR A 146 -4.40 -24.20 -12.63
C THR A 146 -4.51 -23.38 -11.34
N SER A 147 -4.38 -22.06 -11.44
CA SER A 147 -4.74 -21.14 -10.36
C SER A 147 -5.68 -20.06 -10.89
N ARG A 148 -6.61 -19.63 -10.06
CA ARG A 148 -7.48 -18.46 -10.35
C ARG A 148 -6.78 -17.12 -10.13
N TYR A 149 -5.58 -17.16 -9.58
CA TYR A 149 -4.75 -16.00 -9.32
C TYR A 149 -3.58 -15.97 -10.28
N ASP A 150 -3.09 -14.77 -10.61
CA ASP A 150 -1.89 -14.60 -11.41
C ASP A 150 -0.63 -14.98 -10.63
N ASP A 151 0.40 -15.42 -11.33
CA ASP A 151 1.72 -15.62 -10.76
C ASP A 151 2.27 -14.29 -10.24
N PRO A 152 2.50 -14.17 -8.91
CA PRO A 152 2.97 -12.92 -8.31
C PRO A 152 4.39 -12.56 -8.74
N ILE A 153 5.25 -13.53 -9.03
CA ILE A 153 6.63 -13.27 -9.49
C ILE A 153 6.62 -12.74 -10.93
N GLU A 154 5.82 -13.34 -11.79
CA GLU A 154 5.65 -12.82 -13.15
C GLU A 154 5.02 -11.42 -13.15
N GLY A 155 4.04 -11.19 -12.26
CA GLY A 155 3.45 -9.87 -12.03
C GLY A 155 4.50 -8.84 -11.61
N TRP A 156 5.38 -9.19 -10.69
CA TRP A 156 6.47 -8.34 -10.23
C TRP A 156 7.47 -8.03 -11.36
N ASN A 157 7.90 -9.05 -12.10
CA ASN A 157 8.81 -8.88 -13.24
C ASN A 157 8.23 -7.93 -14.31
N ARG A 158 6.91 -7.92 -14.51
CA ARG A 158 6.24 -6.95 -15.40
C ARG A 158 6.34 -5.51 -14.89
N ILE A 159 6.25 -5.30 -13.58
CA ILE A 159 6.42 -3.98 -12.95
C ILE A 159 7.87 -3.50 -13.14
N GLU A 160 8.86 -4.31 -12.82
CA GLU A 160 10.28 -3.99 -13.02
C GLU A 160 10.62 -3.70 -14.49
N SER A 161 10.08 -4.51 -15.41
CA SER A 161 10.23 -4.29 -16.85
C SER A 161 9.63 -2.95 -17.31
N THR A 162 8.57 -2.49 -16.65
CA THR A 162 7.99 -1.16 -16.93
C THR A 162 8.95 -0.04 -16.54
N ILE A 163 9.62 -0.16 -15.37
CA ILE A 163 10.65 0.80 -14.95
C ILE A 163 11.81 0.80 -15.93
N LEU A 164 12.35 -0.38 -16.26
CA LEU A 164 13.48 -0.51 -17.19
C LEU A 164 13.18 0.12 -18.54
N LYS A 165 11.98 -0.09 -19.08
CA LYS A 165 11.57 0.50 -20.38
C LYS A 165 11.40 2.02 -20.32
N SER A 166 11.03 2.57 -19.16
CA SER A 166 10.87 4.02 -18.98
C SER A 166 12.19 4.75 -18.76
N ARG A 167 13.25 4.04 -18.31
CA ARG A 167 14.54 4.57 -17.89
C ARG A 167 15.65 4.11 -18.86
N LYS A 168 15.94 4.92 -19.90
CA LYS A 168 16.99 4.63 -20.88
C LYS A 168 18.40 4.48 -20.25
N ASP A 169 18.68 5.27 -19.22
CA ASP A 169 19.92 5.20 -18.47
C ASP A 169 20.15 3.83 -17.79
N LEU A 170 19.10 3.14 -17.37
CA LEU A 170 19.20 1.79 -16.83
C LEU A 170 19.47 0.75 -17.92
N SER A 171 18.91 0.93 -19.12
CA SER A 171 19.15 0.04 -20.26
C SER A 171 20.65 0.08 -20.68
N GLU A 172 21.30 1.23 -20.60
CA GLU A 172 22.74 1.36 -20.87
C GLU A 172 23.59 0.63 -19.81
N LYS A 173 23.19 0.67 -18.53
CA LYS A 173 23.86 -0.05 -17.45
C LYS A 173 23.80 -1.57 -17.60
N ILE A 174 22.73 -2.12 -18.19
CA ILE A 174 22.62 -3.56 -18.52
C ILE A 174 23.76 -3.98 -19.44
N ASN A 175 24.03 -3.19 -20.48
CA ASN A 175 25.12 -3.45 -21.42
C ASN A 175 26.51 -3.46 -20.77
N ASN A 176 26.66 -2.74 -19.64
CA ASN A 176 27.91 -2.66 -18.88
C ASN A 176 28.01 -3.72 -17.75
N ASN A 177 27.04 -4.64 -17.66
CA ASN A 177 27.00 -5.71 -16.66
C ASN A 177 26.92 -5.24 -15.19
N ASP A 178 26.36 -4.03 -14.95
CA ASP A 178 26.24 -3.40 -13.63
C ASP A 178 24.89 -3.72 -12.96
N LEU A 179 24.62 -5.03 -12.79
CA LEU A 179 23.33 -5.53 -12.32
C LEU A 179 22.97 -5.02 -10.91
N ASP A 180 23.93 -4.92 -10.00
CA ASP A 180 23.65 -4.49 -8.63
C ASP A 180 23.13 -3.03 -8.58
N ASN A 181 23.68 -2.14 -9.41
CA ASN A 181 23.18 -0.77 -9.50
C ASN A 181 21.83 -0.68 -10.19
N ILE A 182 21.53 -1.58 -11.14
CA ILE A 182 20.22 -1.66 -11.78
C ILE A 182 19.14 -2.04 -10.75
N PHE A 183 19.37 -3.08 -9.95
CA PHE A 183 18.42 -3.46 -8.89
C PHE A 183 18.20 -2.34 -7.89
N LYS A 184 19.25 -1.64 -7.45
CA LYS A 184 19.12 -0.48 -6.54
C LYS A 184 18.24 0.62 -7.11
N GLU A 185 18.40 0.96 -8.38
CA GLU A 185 17.61 2.00 -9.03
C GLU A 185 16.14 1.56 -9.23
N ILE A 186 15.91 0.32 -9.62
CA ILE A 186 14.56 -0.24 -9.73
C ILE A 186 13.86 -0.25 -8.37
N ASN A 187 14.52 -0.76 -7.34
CA ASN A 187 14.00 -0.79 -5.98
C ASN A 187 13.72 0.61 -5.46
N ARG A 188 14.61 1.56 -5.73
CA ARG A 188 14.42 2.97 -5.36
C ARG A 188 13.17 3.55 -6.01
N GLU A 189 12.94 3.31 -7.29
CA GLU A 189 11.76 3.79 -8.02
C GLU A 189 10.46 3.17 -7.48
N LEU A 190 10.49 1.88 -7.14
CA LEU A 190 9.39 1.19 -6.47
C LEU A 190 9.11 1.80 -5.09
N ILE A 191 10.15 2.02 -4.28
CA ILE A 191 10.04 2.64 -2.95
C ILE A 191 9.42 4.04 -3.06
N ILE A 192 9.85 4.87 -4.01
CA ILE A 192 9.26 6.20 -4.24
C ILE A 192 7.74 6.11 -4.42
N ASN A 193 7.26 5.16 -5.22
CA ASN A 193 5.83 5.00 -5.48
C ASN A 193 5.09 4.46 -4.25
N LEU A 194 5.67 3.51 -3.54
CA LEU A 194 5.10 2.98 -2.29
C LEU A 194 5.06 4.05 -1.19
N GLU A 195 6.12 4.84 -1.03
CA GLU A 195 6.14 5.98 -0.09
C GLU A 195 5.10 7.03 -0.43
N LYS A 196 4.94 7.40 -1.71
CA LYS A 196 3.87 8.29 -2.16
C LYS A 196 2.49 7.72 -1.83
N PHE A 197 2.30 6.41 -2.03
CA PHE A 197 1.04 5.73 -1.69
C PHE A 197 0.79 5.77 -0.18
N ALA A 198 1.77 5.41 0.65
CA ALA A 198 1.67 5.50 2.10
C ALA A 198 1.38 6.92 2.57
N ARG A 199 2.08 7.94 2.00
CA ARG A 199 1.88 9.35 2.31
C ARG A 199 0.46 9.82 1.96
N ALA A 200 -0.03 9.50 0.79
CA ALA A 200 -1.37 9.87 0.36
C ALA A 200 -2.44 9.28 1.30
N LEU A 201 -2.30 8.00 1.69
CA LEU A 201 -3.20 7.38 2.66
C LEU A 201 -3.07 8.00 4.06
N THR A 202 -1.85 8.23 4.55
CA THR A 202 -1.65 8.74 5.91
C THR A 202 -2.10 10.19 6.08
N ARG A 203 -2.09 11.00 5.03
CA ARG A 203 -2.66 12.36 5.05
C ARG A 203 -4.16 12.38 5.30
N LEU A 204 -4.88 11.29 4.99
CA LEU A 204 -6.31 11.19 5.27
C LEU A 204 -6.63 11.22 6.77
N PHE A 205 -5.71 10.79 7.65
CA PHE A 205 -5.90 10.86 9.10
C PHE A 205 -6.12 12.29 9.62
N THR A 206 -5.51 13.27 8.96
CA THR A 206 -5.57 14.67 9.39
C THR A 206 -6.43 15.55 8.51
N LEU A 207 -6.48 15.29 7.20
CA LEU A 207 -7.04 16.19 6.21
C LEU A 207 -8.45 15.78 5.73
N ALA A 208 -8.87 14.53 5.90
CA ALA A 208 -10.11 14.01 5.31
C ALA A 208 -11.37 14.17 6.17
N ASP A 209 -11.27 14.76 7.37
CA ASP A 209 -12.38 14.87 8.33
C ASP A 209 -13.02 13.52 8.69
N PHE A 210 -12.17 12.54 9.00
CA PHE A 210 -12.57 11.22 9.49
C PHE A 210 -12.80 11.19 11.01
N GLY A 211 -13.14 12.36 11.60
CA GLY A 211 -13.44 12.52 13.02
C GLY A 211 -12.22 12.88 13.88
N SER A 212 -12.50 13.17 15.16
CA SER A 212 -11.48 13.59 16.12
C SER A 212 -10.48 12.50 16.44
N PHE A 213 -10.93 11.24 16.46
CA PHE A 213 -10.07 10.09 16.77
C PHE A 213 -9.04 9.84 15.66
N ALA A 214 -9.38 10.06 14.39
CA ALA A 214 -8.42 9.97 13.29
C ALA A 214 -7.22 10.91 13.52
N LYS A 215 -7.48 12.16 13.94
CA LYS A 215 -6.42 13.12 14.28
C LYS A 215 -5.57 12.68 15.47
N GLN A 216 -6.18 12.03 16.48
CA GLN A 216 -5.46 11.48 17.65
C GLN A 216 -4.54 10.31 17.28
N VAL A 217 -4.89 9.55 16.24
CA VAL A 217 -4.10 8.42 15.73
C VAL A 217 -2.94 8.88 14.83
N SER A 218 -3.01 10.08 14.25
CA SER A 218 -2.03 10.58 13.28
C SER A 218 -0.56 10.54 13.71
N PRO A 219 -0.16 10.65 14.99
CA PRO A 219 1.23 10.49 15.38
C PRO A 219 1.84 9.13 15.02
N LEU A 220 1.05 8.06 14.97
CA LEU A 220 1.53 6.72 14.57
C LEU A 220 1.93 6.64 13.10
N VAL A 221 1.40 7.52 12.27
CA VAL A 221 1.64 7.54 10.81
C VAL A 221 2.54 8.70 10.38
N TYR A 222 3.12 9.44 11.34
CA TYR A 222 3.86 10.69 11.12
C TYR A 222 5.00 10.55 10.11
N ASP A 223 5.73 9.43 10.13
CA ASP A 223 6.87 9.18 9.26
C ASP A 223 6.54 9.22 7.76
N TYR A 224 5.33 8.81 7.39
CA TYR A 224 4.84 8.90 6.00
C TYR A 224 4.05 10.20 5.76
N LEU A 225 3.23 10.61 6.73
CA LEU A 225 2.40 11.81 6.63
C LEU A 225 3.23 13.05 6.32
N MET A 226 4.40 13.19 6.93
CA MET A 226 5.29 14.36 6.80
C MET A 226 6.36 14.20 5.72
N LEU A 227 6.41 13.07 5.02
CA LEU A 227 7.44 12.79 4.03
C LEU A 227 7.39 13.81 2.88
N MET A 228 8.51 14.50 2.64
CA MET A 228 8.64 15.50 1.58
C MET A 228 9.01 14.84 0.24
N ASP A 229 8.72 15.53 -0.87
CA ASP A 229 9.06 15.02 -2.21
C ASP A 229 10.56 14.79 -2.39
N THR A 230 11.40 15.59 -1.74
CA THR A 230 12.86 15.48 -1.76
C THR A 230 13.42 14.29 -0.96
N GLU A 231 12.59 13.71 -0.09
CA GLU A 231 12.97 12.57 0.77
C GLU A 231 12.56 11.22 0.18
N LEU A 232 11.69 11.23 -0.85
CA LEU A 232 11.21 10.00 -1.47
C LEU A 232 12.35 9.15 -2.03
N GLY A 233 12.36 7.86 -1.70
CA GLY A 233 13.38 6.91 -2.13
C GLY A 233 14.76 7.13 -1.50
N THR A 234 14.86 7.95 -0.45
CA THR A 234 16.14 8.22 0.25
C THR A 234 16.23 7.55 1.61
N LYS A 235 15.09 7.18 2.20
CA LYS A 235 15.05 6.50 3.50
C LYS A 235 15.61 5.08 3.39
N LYS A 236 16.34 4.68 4.42
CA LYS A 236 16.68 3.29 4.67
C LYS A 236 15.69 2.75 5.71
N TYR A 237 15.01 1.69 5.35
CA TYR A 237 14.01 1.02 6.18
C TYR A 237 14.60 -0.16 6.95
#